data_5f3394e0215f10273f9874759c3e233b
#
_entry.id   5f3394e0215f10273f9874759c3e233b
#
_cell.length_a   1.000
_cell.length_b   1.000
_cell.length_c   1.000
_cell.angle_alpha   90.00
_cell.angle_beta   90.00
_cell.angle_gamma   90.00
#
_symmetry.space_group_name_H-M   'P 1'
#
loop_
_entity.id
_entity.type
_entity.pdbx_description
1 polymer ?
#
loop_
_entity_poly.entity_id
_entity_poly.type
_entity_poly.pdbx_seq_one_letter_code
_entity_poly.pdbx_strand_id
1 'polypeptide(L)'
;MPNALKPPVPSDNGWNRRIRSLAGLLPGVVLCLAVTLVSLGLQEVETLSLAHPYVEALVIAILLGAALRTAWEPSARWRAGVAFSAKQLLELAVMLLGASISFAAVAASGLLLIGVIVAIVIVAIATSYVIARALGLPTRLSILIACGNSICGNSAIAAVAPVIGADGEDIASSISFTAVLGVLMVLGLPLLIPLLRLSANQYGILSGLTVYAVPQVLAATVPAGLVSTQVGTLVKLVRVLMLGPVVVGFSLFGRALRGESADEAVPKRLSLFRLVPWFILGFLAFAALRSLELVPDAAIAPITKIAGFLTVVSMAALGLGVDVRVLGRVGGKVTAAVTLSLLLLLLMSLGAVHLFA
;
A
#
# COMPACT_ATOMS: atom_id res chain seq x y z
N MET A 1 -0.54 -37.15 52.82
CA MET A 1 0.46 -36.08 52.49
C MET A 1 -0.30 -34.96 51.82
N PRO A 2 -0.21 -33.70 52.33
CA PRO A 2 -1.12 -32.63 51.91
C PRO A 2 -0.69 -31.99 50.59
N ASN A 3 -1.70 -31.68 49.74
CA ASN A 3 -1.61 -30.88 48.50
C ASN A 3 -0.90 -29.54 48.79
N ALA A 4 0.30 -29.36 48.24
CA ALA A 4 0.95 -28.06 48.20
C ALA A 4 0.20 -27.17 47.19
N LEU A 5 -0.51 -26.18 47.70
CA LEU A 5 -1.14 -25.09 46.97
C LEU A 5 -0.06 -24.37 46.12
N LYS A 6 -0.15 -24.46 44.79
CA LYS A 6 0.63 -23.59 43.90
C LYS A 6 0.29 -22.13 44.26
N PRO A 7 1.29 -21.26 44.44
CA PRO A 7 1.02 -19.85 44.65
C PRO A 7 0.24 -19.26 43.46
N PRO A 8 -0.68 -18.31 43.72
CA PRO A 8 -1.43 -17.67 42.67
C PRO A 8 -0.49 -16.94 41.70
N VAL A 9 -0.59 -17.24 40.40
CA VAL A 9 0.11 -16.51 39.36
C VAL A 9 -0.35 -15.05 39.46
N PRO A 10 0.56 -14.07 39.59
CA PRO A 10 0.18 -12.67 39.64
C PRO A 10 -0.65 -12.32 38.43
N SER A 11 -1.84 -11.79 38.63
CA SER A 11 -2.69 -11.26 37.59
C SER A 11 -1.93 -10.13 36.86
N ASP A 12 -1.36 -10.43 35.72
CA ASP A 12 -0.66 -9.44 34.90
C ASP A 12 -1.70 -8.39 34.49
N ASN A 13 -1.70 -7.23 35.16
CA ASN A 13 -2.62 -6.15 34.92
C ASN A 13 -2.56 -5.80 33.44
N GLY A 14 -3.72 -5.76 32.74
CA GLY A 14 -3.81 -5.50 31.30
C GLY A 14 -3.09 -4.21 30.88
N TRP A 15 -2.87 -3.28 31.83
CA TRP A 15 -2.05 -2.08 31.70
C TRP A 15 -0.55 -2.39 31.48
N ASN A 16 0.03 -3.28 32.28
CA ASN A 16 1.44 -3.69 32.15
C ASN A 16 1.69 -4.45 30.84
N ARG A 17 0.70 -5.20 30.36
CA ARG A 17 0.76 -5.89 29.08
C ARG A 17 0.75 -4.91 27.92
N ARG A 18 -0.07 -3.84 27.99
CA ARG A 18 -0.09 -2.76 26.98
C ARG A 18 1.22 -1.95 26.98
N ILE A 19 1.78 -1.61 28.15
CA ILE A 19 3.06 -0.89 28.22
C ILE A 19 4.19 -1.74 27.63
N ARG A 20 4.25 -3.03 27.94
CA ARG A 20 5.26 -3.94 27.37
C ARG A 20 5.10 -4.09 25.84
N SER A 21 3.88 -4.11 25.33
CA SER A 21 3.64 -4.15 23.87
C SER A 21 4.08 -2.85 23.18
N LEU A 22 3.82 -1.69 23.79
CA LEU A 22 4.28 -0.39 23.26
C LEU A 22 5.80 -0.25 23.32
N ALA A 23 6.43 -0.68 24.44
CA ALA A 23 7.88 -0.71 24.57
C ALA A 23 8.55 -1.61 23.51
N GLY A 24 7.88 -2.68 23.10
CA GLY A 24 8.35 -3.55 22.01
C GLY A 24 8.34 -2.91 20.62
N LEU A 25 7.56 -1.87 20.41
CA LEU A 25 7.53 -1.12 19.13
C LEU A 25 8.65 -0.09 19.04
N LEU A 26 9.09 0.43 20.19
CA LEU A 26 9.99 1.58 20.28
C LEU A 26 11.28 1.42 19.45
N PRO A 27 12.01 0.31 19.52
CA PRO A 27 13.25 0.16 18.75
C PRO A 27 13.02 0.36 17.24
N GLY A 28 12.05 -0.34 16.66
CA GLY A 28 11.77 -0.25 15.23
C GLY A 28 11.26 1.13 14.80
N VAL A 29 10.45 1.79 15.61
CA VAL A 29 10.01 3.18 15.35
C VAL A 29 11.19 4.13 15.38
N VAL A 30 12.09 4.02 16.37
CA VAL A 30 13.31 4.84 16.44
C VAL A 30 14.21 4.62 15.23
N LEU A 31 14.34 3.39 14.74
CA LEU A 31 15.09 3.11 13.53
C LEU A 31 14.47 3.79 12.31
N CYS A 32 13.15 3.72 12.14
CA CYS A 32 12.45 4.40 11.05
C CYS A 32 12.62 5.92 11.14
N LEU A 33 12.55 6.49 12.34
CA LEU A 33 12.79 7.92 12.58
C LEU A 33 14.24 8.31 12.25
N ALA A 34 15.24 7.50 12.61
CA ALA A 34 16.63 7.74 12.27
C ALA A 34 16.84 7.78 10.75
N VAL A 35 16.32 6.80 10.02
CA VAL A 35 16.37 6.79 8.54
C VAL A 35 15.65 8.01 7.96
N THR A 36 14.51 8.41 8.54
CA THR A 36 13.74 9.60 8.14
C THR A 36 14.56 10.87 8.32
N LEU A 37 15.19 11.06 9.47
CA LEU A 37 15.99 12.24 9.75
C LEU A 37 17.20 12.35 8.82
N VAL A 38 17.86 11.22 8.53
CA VAL A 38 18.95 11.18 7.53
C VAL A 38 18.42 11.55 6.14
N SER A 39 17.24 11.05 5.76
CA SER A 39 16.63 11.34 4.45
C SER A 39 16.26 12.82 4.29
N LEU A 40 15.68 13.42 5.34
CA LEU A 40 15.39 14.86 5.37
C LEU A 40 16.65 15.70 5.33
N GLY A 41 17.70 15.30 6.07
CA GLY A 41 19.00 15.97 6.05
C GLY A 41 19.67 15.91 4.67
N LEU A 42 19.60 14.76 3.99
CA LEU A 42 20.13 14.61 2.63
C LEU A 42 19.38 15.49 1.63
N GLN A 43 18.05 15.54 1.71
CA GLN A 43 17.25 16.43 0.87
C GLN A 43 17.61 17.91 1.11
N GLU A 44 17.82 18.31 2.37
CA GLU A 44 18.21 19.68 2.70
C GLU A 44 19.58 20.02 2.13
N VAL A 45 20.56 19.12 2.26
CA VAL A 45 21.91 19.28 1.67
C VAL A 45 21.82 19.39 0.15
N GLU A 46 20.98 18.57 -0.49
CA GLU A 46 20.74 18.63 -1.93
C GLU A 46 20.13 19.98 -2.34
N THR A 47 19.13 20.45 -1.61
CA THR A 47 18.47 21.75 -1.86
C THR A 47 19.45 22.91 -1.72
N LEU A 48 20.31 22.87 -0.71
CA LEU A 48 21.33 23.91 -0.49
C LEU A 48 22.43 23.89 -1.57
N SER A 49 22.77 22.67 -2.06
CA SER A 49 23.89 22.51 -3.01
C SER A 49 23.49 22.75 -4.47
N LEU A 50 22.27 22.38 -4.85
CA LEU A 50 21.78 22.36 -6.23
C LEU A 50 20.62 23.33 -6.48
N ALA A 51 20.24 24.15 -5.48
CA ALA A 51 19.12 25.10 -5.51
C ALA A 51 17.73 24.49 -5.79
N HIS A 52 17.65 23.19 -6.06
CA HIS A 52 16.41 22.42 -6.21
C HIS A 52 16.59 21.01 -5.67
N PRO A 53 15.60 20.45 -4.93
CA PRO A 53 15.61 19.04 -4.57
C PRO A 53 15.27 18.20 -5.83
N TYR A 54 16.25 17.45 -6.34
CA TYR A 54 16.02 16.49 -7.42
C TYR A 54 15.38 15.21 -6.91
N VAL A 55 15.66 14.86 -5.63
CA VAL A 55 15.12 13.64 -5.01
C VAL A 55 14.42 13.99 -3.70
N GLU A 56 13.13 13.79 -3.67
CA GLU A 56 12.30 14.01 -2.48
C GLU A 56 12.70 13.07 -1.32
N ALA A 57 12.61 13.55 -0.08
CA ALA A 57 12.91 12.76 1.13
C ALA A 57 12.16 11.41 1.19
N LEU A 58 10.97 11.34 0.62
CA LEU A 58 10.18 10.12 0.51
C LEU A 58 10.91 9.02 -0.27
N VAL A 59 11.53 9.39 -1.38
CA VAL A 59 12.30 8.49 -2.26
C VAL A 59 13.61 8.11 -1.58
N ILE A 60 14.32 9.09 -1.01
CA ILE A 60 15.55 8.85 -0.25
C ILE A 60 15.28 7.87 0.90
N ALA A 61 14.18 8.04 1.64
CA ALA A 61 13.82 7.21 2.79
C ALA A 61 13.58 5.75 2.41
N ILE A 62 12.84 5.51 1.31
CA ILE A 62 12.58 4.13 0.86
C ILE A 62 13.87 3.46 0.34
N LEU A 63 14.73 4.20 -0.36
CA LEU A 63 16.01 3.69 -0.87
C LEU A 63 16.99 3.39 0.25
N LEU A 64 17.16 4.31 1.22
CA LEU A 64 18.01 4.09 2.39
C LEU A 64 17.51 2.92 3.22
N GLY A 65 16.20 2.83 3.44
CA GLY A 65 15.59 1.70 4.12
C GLY A 65 15.87 0.37 3.43
N ALA A 66 15.70 0.30 2.11
CA ALA A 66 15.95 -0.90 1.30
C ALA A 66 17.45 -1.27 1.26
N ALA A 67 18.33 -0.27 1.15
CA ALA A 67 19.79 -0.47 1.20
C ALA A 67 20.21 -1.01 2.57
N LEU A 68 19.71 -0.41 3.66
CA LEU A 68 19.98 -0.85 5.02
C LEU A 68 19.46 -2.28 5.25
N ARG A 69 18.25 -2.61 4.79
CA ARG A 69 17.68 -3.96 4.88
C ARG A 69 18.48 -4.99 4.09
N THR A 70 19.00 -4.60 2.94
CA THR A 70 19.84 -5.47 2.12
C THR A 70 21.21 -5.69 2.75
N ALA A 71 21.80 -4.69 3.41
CA ALA A 71 23.09 -4.80 4.09
C ALA A 71 22.98 -5.47 5.47
N TRP A 72 21.88 -5.25 6.18
CA TRP A 72 21.69 -5.70 7.55
C TRP A 72 20.29 -6.28 7.75
N GLU A 73 20.18 -7.47 8.33
CA GLU A 73 18.90 -8.08 8.65
C GLU A 73 18.44 -7.68 10.06
N PRO A 74 17.36 -6.84 10.19
CA PRO A 74 16.84 -6.47 11.50
C PRO A 74 16.37 -7.69 12.29
N SER A 75 16.85 -7.83 13.52
CA SER A 75 16.39 -8.87 14.44
C SER A 75 14.91 -8.69 14.78
N ALA A 76 14.26 -9.72 15.37
CA ALA A 76 12.86 -9.70 15.76
C ALA A 76 12.48 -8.48 16.63
N ARG A 77 13.44 -7.94 17.39
CA ARG A 77 13.29 -6.74 18.23
C ARG A 77 12.89 -5.48 17.44
N TRP A 78 13.36 -5.34 16.19
CA TRP A 78 13.10 -4.17 15.35
C TRP A 78 11.86 -4.34 14.48
N ARG A 79 11.55 -5.59 14.09
CA ARG A 79 10.50 -5.90 13.12
C ARG A 79 9.12 -5.39 13.51
N ALA A 80 8.76 -5.48 14.81
CA ALA A 80 7.45 -5.05 15.29
C ALA A 80 7.23 -3.55 15.08
N GLY A 81 8.21 -2.71 15.44
CA GLY A 81 8.13 -1.26 15.27
C GLY A 81 8.21 -0.83 13.80
N VAL A 82 9.03 -1.51 12.98
CA VAL A 82 9.07 -1.28 11.53
C VAL A 82 7.70 -1.59 10.90
N ALA A 83 7.09 -2.73 11.24
CA ALA A 83 5.77 -3.10 10.72
C ALA A 83 4.67 -2.12 11.18
N PHE A 84 4.75 -1.62 12.42
CA PHE A 84 3.87 -0.57 12.93
C PHE A 84 4.02 0.72 12.12
N SER A 85 5.24 1.19 11.88
CA SER A 85 5.51 2.41 11.12
C SER A 85 5.07 2.26 9.65
N ALA A 86 5.33 1.11 9.05
CA ALA A 86 4.94 0.83 7.67
C ALA A 86 3.42 0.77 7.45
N LYS A 87 2.64 0.47 8.49
CA LYS A 87 1.18 0.30 8.37
C LYS A 87 0.42 1.40 9.10
N GLN A 88 0.50 1.45 10.43
CA GLN A 88 -0.36 2.32 11.25
C GLN A 88 -0.04 3.80 11.08
N LEU A 89 1.25 4.18 11.05
CA LEU A 89 1.60 5.59 10.84
C LEU A 89 1.21 6.05 9.45
N LEU A 90 1.30 5.15 8.49
CA LEU A 90 0.85 5.40 7.14
C LEU A 90 -0.67 5.58 7.04
N GLU A 91 -1.44 4.67 7.62
CA GLU A 91 -2.90 4.76 7.66
C GLU A 91 -3.34 6.09 8.25
N LEU A 92 -2.65 6.56 9.31
CA LEU A 92 -2.86 7.87 9.92
C LEU A 92 -2.50 9.01 8.96
N ALA A 93 -1.35 8.92 8.28
CA ALA A 93 -0.93 9.93 7.31
C ALA A 93 -1.94 10.09 6.17
N VAL A 94 -2.41 8.97 5.61
CA VAL A 94 -3.43 8.96 4.54
C VAL A 94 -4.74 9.56 5.02
N MET A 95 -5.19 9.20 6.23
CA MET A 95 -6.40 9.76 6.83
C MET A 95 -6.31 11.30 6.93
N LEU A 96 -5.19 11.83 7.42
CA LEU A 96 -4.96 13.27 7.56
C LEU A 96 -4.92 13.99 6.22
N LEU A 97 -4.40 13.35 5.16
CA LEU A 97 -4.41 13.92 3.81
C LEU A 97 -5.82 14.18 3.27
N GLY A 98 -6.84 13.50 3.78
CA GLY A 98 -8.23 13.82 3.46
C GLY A 98 -8.59 15.28 3.69
N ALA A 99 -7.98 15.93 4.69
CA ALA A 99 -8.21 17.35 4.98
C ALA A 99 -7.70 18.31 3.88
N SER A 100 -6.85 17.85 2.97
CA SER A 100 -6.36 18.63 1.83
C SER A 100 -7.19 18.46 0.54
N ILE A 101 -8.17 17.56 0.54
CA ILE A 101 -8.96 17.22 -0.64
C ILE A 101 -10.40 17.73 -0.49
N SER A 102 -10.88 18.43 -1.51
CA SER A 102 -12.28 18.86 -1.62
C SER A 102 -13.09 17.87 -2.46
N PHE A 103 -14.30 17.51 -2.01
CA PHE A 103 -15.23 16.71 -2.82
C PHE A 103 -15.63 17.38 -4.14
N ALA A 104 -15.56 18.73 -4.20
CA ALA A 104 -15.81 19.45 -5.44
C ALA A 104 -14.76 19.09 -6.52
N ALA A 105 -13.49 18.97 -6.13
CA ALA A 105 -12.42 18.51 -7.03
C ALA A 105 -12.60 17.04 -7.45
N VAL A 106 -13.11 16.22 -6.54
CA VAL A 106 -13.44 14.81 -6.80
C VAL A 106 -14.64 14.69 -7.74
N ALA A 107 -15.69 15.46 -7.51
CA ALA A 107 -16.89 15.48 -8.33
C ALA A 107 -16.60 16.01 -9.77
N ALA A 108 -15.68 16.97 -9.89
CA ALA A 108 -15.21 17.45 -11.20
C ALA A 108 -14.52 16.36 -12.04
N SER A 109 -13.91 15.36 -11.39
CA SER A 109 -13.31 14.20 -12.08
C SER A 109 -14.34 13.21 -12.66
N GLY A 110 -15.60 13.29 -12.23
CA GLY A 110 -16.77 12.65 -12.82
C GLY A 110 -16.91 11.13 -12.60
N LEU A 111 -18.14 10.65 -12.84
CA LEU A 111 -18.50 9.22 -12.86
C LEU A 111 -17.68 8.43 -13.91
N LEU A 112 -17.23 9.11 -14.96
CA LEU A 112 -16.40 8.48 -16.00
C LEU A 112 -15.08 7.95 -15.41
N LEU A 113 -14.39 8.72 -14.57
CA LEU A 113 -13.14 8.27 -13.94
C LEU A 113 -13.38 7.02 -13.07
N ILE A 114 -14.44 7.01 -12.28
CA ILE A 114 -14.79 5.86 -11.44
C ILE A 114 -15.07 4.64 -12.34
N GLY A 115 -15.86 4.81 -13.40
CA GLY A 115 -16.15 3.75 -14.36
C GLY A 115 -14.89 3.18 -15.01
N VAL A 116 -13.96 4.04 -15.42
CA VAL A 116 -12.68 3.64 -16.01
C VAL A 116 -11.83 2.89 -14.99
N ILE A 117 -11.74 3.36 -13.72
CA ILE A 117 -11.00 2.65 -12.66
C ILE A 117 -11.56 1.24 -12.45
N VAL A 118 -12.89 1.11 -12.35
CA VAL A 118 -13.57 -0.19 -12.16
C VAL A 118 -13.28 -1.12 -13.33
N ALA A 119 -13.43 -0.62 -14.56
CA ALA A 119 -13.15 -1.38 -15.78
C ALA A 119 -11.70 -1.87 -15.84
N ILE A 120 -10.72 -0.99 -15.55
CA ILE A 120 -9.30 -1.34 -15.54
C ILE A 120 -9.02 -2.39 -14.45
N VAL A 121 -9.56 -2.26 -13.26
CA VAL A 121 -9.34 -3.25 -12.20
C VAL A 121 -9.87 -4.63 -12.60
N ILE A 122 -11.07 -4.70 -13.17
CA ILE A 122 -11.67 -5.97 -13.61
C ILE A 122 -10.83 -6.60 -14.74
N VAL A 123 -10.50 -5.82 -15.76
CA VAL A 123 -9.69 -6.30 -16.90
C VAL A 123 -8.29 -6.68 -16.44
N ALA A 124 -7.67 -5.90 -15.54
CA ALA A 124 -6.35 -6.19 -15.00
C ALA A 124 -6.34 -7.49 -14.18
N ILE A 125 -7.36 -7.75 -13.35
CA ILE A 125 -7.47 -9.02 -12.61
C ILE A 125 -7.57 -10.19 -13.59
N ALA A 126 -8.46 -10.09 -14.58
CA ALA A 126 -8.66 -11.16 -15.56
C ALA A 126 -7.40 -11.44 -16.38
N THR A 127 -6.78 -10.41 -16.94
CA THR A 127 -5.58 -10.54 -17.77
C THR A 127 -4.36 -10.99 -16.98
N SER A 128 -4.15 -10.47 -15.77
CA SER A 128 -3.07 -10.90 -14.88
C SER A 128 -3.23 -12.37 -14.48
N TYR A 129 -4.45 -12.82 -14.21
CA TYR A 129 -4.74 -14.22 -13.94
C TYR A 129 -4.40 -15.10 -15.15
N VAL A 130 -4.84 -14.72 -16.36
CA VAL A 130 -4.55 -15.45 -17.60
C VAL A 130 -3.04 -15.54 -17.86
N ILE A 131 -2.30 -14.44 -17.72
CA ILE A 131 -0.83 -14.42 -17.86
C ILE A 131 -0.18 -15.40 -16.88
N ALA A 132 -0.55 -15.36 -15.61
CA ALA A 132 0.01 -16.22 -14.59
C ALA A 132 -0.28 -17.71 -14.87
N ARG A 133 -1.51 -18.02 -15.31
CA ARG A 133 -1.90 -19.38 -15.71
C ARG A 133 -1.17 -19.86 -16.96
N ALA A 134 -1.01 -19.00 -17.97
CA ALA A 134 -0.27 -19.31 -19.20
C ALA A 134 1.21 -19.62 -18.92
N LEU A 135 1.80 -19.02 -17.91
CA LEU A 135 3.17 -19.33 -17.42
C LEU A 135 3.24 -20.60 -16.54
N GLY A 136 2.10 -21.30 -16.34
CA GLY A 136 2.04 -22.55 -15.61
C GLY A 136 2.04 -22.38 -14.09
N LEU A 137 1.66 -21.22 -13.55
CA LEU A 137 1.54 -21.03 -12.11
C LEU A 137 0.26 -21.69 -11.56
N PRO A 138 0.28 -22.18 -10.29
CA PRO A 138 -0.90 -22.72 -9.62
C PRO A 138 -2.05 -21.71 -9.57
N THR A 139 -3.29 -22.20 -9.55
CA THR A 139 -4.49 -21.35 -9.58
C THR A 139 -4.51 -20.35 -8.43
N ARG A 140 -4.20 -20.79 -7.19
CA ARG A 140 -4.22 -19.94 -5.99
C ARG A 140 -3.18 -18.82 -6.10
N LEU A 141 -1.95 -19.15 -6.42
CA LEU A 141 -0.88 -18.18 -6.64
C LEU A 141 -1.24 -17.18 -7.76
N SER A 142 -1.83 -17.66 -8.87
CA SER A 142 -2.27 -16.82 -9.98
C SER A 142 -3.34 -15.80 -9.56
N ILE A 143 -4.29 -16.20 -8.70
CA ILE A 143 -5.31 -15.31 -8.15
C ILE A 143 -4.66 -14.27 -7.21
N LEU A 144 -3.72 -14.67 -6.36
CA LEU A 144 -3.01 -13.74 -5.46
C LEU A 144 -2.22 -12.69 -6.25
N ILE A 145 -1.49 -13.11 -7.30
CA ILE A 145 -0.77 -12.21 -8.18
C ILE A 145 -1.75 -11.24 -8.87
N ALA A 146 -2.84 -11.76 -9.43
CA ALA A 146 -3.83 -10.94 -10.13
C ALA A 146 -4.45 -9.88 -9.22
N CYS A 147 -4.90 -10.25 -8.02
CA CYS A 147 -5.47 -9.31 -7.06
C CYS A 147 -4.43 -8.33 -6.51
N GLY A 148 -3.21 -8.82 -6.21
CA GLY A 148 -2.10 -7.99 -5.76
C GLY A 148 -1.75 -6.89 -6.77
N ASN A 149 -1.53 -7.24 -8.02
CA ASN A 149 -1.20 -6.29 -9.08
C ASN A 149 -2.33 -5.29 -9.37
N SER A 150 -3.56 -5.76 -9.38
CA SER A 150 -4.68 -4.96 -9.88
C SER A 150 -5.33 -4.06 -8.82
N ILE A 151 -5.15 -4.32 -7.52
CA ILE A 151 -5.84 -3.58 -6.46
C ILE A 151 -4.84 -2.76 -5.62
N CYS A 152 -4.22 -3.39 -4.61
CA CYS A 152 -3.40 -2.67 -3.64
C CYS A 152 -2.19 -3.45 -3.10
N GLY A 153 -1.68 -4.41 -3.85
CA GLY A 153 -0.52 -5.21 -3.46
C GLY A 153 -0.83 -6.11 -2.26
N ASN A 154 -0.02 -5.97 -1.22
CA ASN A 154 -0.04 -6.84 -0.04
C ASN A 154 -1.39 -6.92 0.67
N SER A 155 -2.15 -5.82 0.73
CA SER A 155 -3.46 -5.82 1.38
C SER A 155 -4.48 -6.67 0.62
N ALA A 156 -4.44 -6.66 -0.70
CA ALA A 156 -5.30 -7.50 -1.53
C ALA A 156 -4.93 -8.99 -1.40
N ILE A 157 -3.63 -9.30 -1.41
CA ILE A 157 -3.13 -10.67 -1.19
C ILE A 157 -3.58 -11.18 0.18
N ALA A 158 -3.37 -10.40 1.24
CA ALA A 158 -3.73 -10.80 2.61
C ALA A 158 -5.24 -10.99 2.81
N ALA A 159 -6.08 -10.22 2.11
CA ALA A 159 -7.54 -10.35 2.20
C ALA A 159 -8.09 -11.52 1.37
N VAL A 160 -7.51 -11.80 0.20
CA VAL A 160 -7.98 -12.83 -0.72
C VAL A 160 -7.45 -14.22 -0.32
N ALA A 161 -6.22 -14.32 0.19
CA ALA A 161 -5.56 -15.58 0.52
C ALA A 161 -6.41 -16.52 1.40
N PRO A 162 -6.98 -16.09 2.54
CA PRO A 162 -7.81 -16.97 3.37
C PRO A 162 -9.12 -17.37 2.69
N VAL A 163 -9.62 -16.55 1.77
CA VAL A 163 -10.88 -16.81 1.04
C VAL A 163 -10.70 -17.96 0.04
N ILE A 164 -9.56 -18.01 -0.64
CA ILE A 164 -9.24 -19.04 -1.63
C ILE A 164 -8.46 -20.22 -1.05
N GLY A 165 -8.11 -20.20 0.24
CA GLY A 165 -7.32 -21.24 0.90
C GLY A 165 -5.87 -21.30 0.37
N ALA A 166 -5.24 -20.16 0.08
CA ALA A 166 -3.84 -20.12 -0.33
C ALA A 166 -2.92 -20.47 0.84
N ASP A 167 -1.82 -21.15 0.53
CA ASP A 167 -0.81 -21.52 1.53
C ASP A 167 0.16 -20.37 1.83
N GLY A 168 1.00 -20.56 2.87
CA GLY A 168 1.93 -19.54 3.33
C GLY A 168 3.04 -19.24 2.33
N GLU A 169 3.43 -20.21 1.49
CA GLU A 169 4.47 -20.04 0.47
C GLU A 169 3.98 -19.18 -0.69
N ASP A 170 2.76 -19.43 -1.18
CA ASP A 170 2.10 -18.63 -2.21
C ASP A 170 1.92 -17.17 -1.75
N ILE A 171 1.49 -16.99 -0.48
CA ILE A 171 1.32 -15.66 0.13
C ILE A 171 2.67 -14.94 0.21
N ALA A 172 3.70 -15.57 0.75
CA ALA A 172 5.02 -14.98 0.93
C ALA A 172 5.65 -14.60 -0.42
N SER A 173 5.55 -15.48 -1.42
CA SER A 173 6.01 -15.23 -2.78
C SER A 173 5.34 -14.01 -3.40
N SER A 174 4.01 -13.94 -3.34
CA SER A 174 3.24 -12.83 -3.90
C SER A 174 3.56 -11.49 -3.24
N ILE A 175 3.67 -11.45 -1.89
CA ILE A 175 3.97 -10.23 -1.13
C ILE A 175 5.37 -9.72 -1.43
N SER A 176 6.35 -10.60 -1.53
CA SER A 176 7.75 -10.22 -1.76
C SER A 176 7.92 -9.48 -3.08
N PHE A 177 7.22 -9.93 -4.14
CA PHE A 177 7.26 -9.26 -5.44
C PHE A 177 6.63 -7.88 -5.44
N THR A 178 5.43 -7.77 -4.88
CA THR A 178 4.72 -6.48 -4.85
C THR A 178 5.51 -5.42 -4.07
N ALA A 179 6.27 -5.82 -3.06
CA ALA A 179 7.14 -4.91 -2.32
C ALA A 179 8.27 -4.35 -3.20
N VAL A 180 9.01 -5.22 -3.90
CA VAL A 180 10.15 -4.79 -4.73
C VAL A 180 9.70 -4.02 -5.97
N LEU A 181 8.73 -4.55 -6.72
CA LEU A 181 8.21 -3.87 -7.90
C LEU A 181 7.54 -2.54 -7.55
N GLY A 182 6.95 -2.44 -6.36
CA GLY A 182 6.41 -1.18 -5.87
C GLY A 182 7.47 -0.09 -5.73
N VAL A 183 8.67 -0.42 -5.25
CA VAL A 183 9.80 0.52 -5.21
C VAL A 183 10.24 0.91 -6.62
N LEU A 184 10.38 -0.07 -7.52
CA LEU A 184 10.75 0.21 -8.91
C LEU A 184 9.74 1.12 -9.60
N MET A 185 8.44 0.95 -9.32
CA MET A 185 7.39 1.82 -9.87
C MET A 185 7.50 3.25 -9.32
N VAL A 186 7.78 3.43 -8.03
CA VAL A 186 7.99 4.76 -7.43
C VAL A 186 9.13 5.50 -8.12
N LEU A 187 10.21 4.81 -8.44
CA LEU A 187 11.39 5.39 -9.08
C LEU A 187 11.20 5.58 -10.60
N GLY A 188 10.52 4.66 -11.27
CA GLY A 188 10.41 4.64 -12.72
C GLY A 188 9.28 5.52 -13.27
N LEU A 189 8.14 5.59 -12.58
CA LEU A 189 6.97 6.34 -13.07
C LEU A 189 7.23 7.83 -13.31
N PRO A 190 7.94 8.57 -12.43
CA PRO A 190 8.22 9.99 -12.68
C PRO A 190 8.97 10.26 -14.00
N LEU A 191 9.78 9.29 -14.46
CA LEU A 191 10.50 9.40 -15.74
C LEU A 191 9.56 9.46 -16.96
N LEU A 192 8.33 8.97 -16.81
CA LEU A 192 7.32 9.02 -17.88
C LEU A 192 6.72 10.43 -18.06
N ILE A 193 6.82 11.31 -17.07
CA ILE A 193 6.29 12.68 -17.16
C ILE A 193 6.90 13.42 -18.35
N PRO A 194 8.24 13.61 -18.43
CA PRO A 194 8.85 14.29 -19.57
C PRO A 194 8.80 13.46 -20.84
N LEU A 195 8.91 12.13 -20.75
CA LEU A 195 8.94 11.24 -21.91
C LEU A 195 7.62 11.26 -22.68
N LEU A 196 6.49 11.26 -21.99
CA LEU A 196 5.15 11.22 -22.56
C LEU A 196 4.42 12.56 -22.45
N ARG A 197 5.07 13.62 -21.94
CA ARG A 197 4.53 14.97 -21.73
C ARG A 197 3.21 14.94 -20.93
N LEU A 198 3.15 14.14 -19.90
CA LEU A 198 1.96 13.97 -19.08
C LEU A 198 1.65 15.25 -18.28
N SER A 199 0.38 15.67 -18.28
CA SER A 199 -0.09 16.69 -17.36
C SER A 199 -0.09 16.17 -15.91
N ALA A 200 -0.13 17.07 -14.94
CA ALA A 200 -0.17 16.70 -13.52
C ALA A 200 -1.39 15.81 -13.19
N ASN A 201 -2.54 16.07 -13.82
CA ASN A 201 -3.75 15.26 -13.66
C ASN A 201 -3.56 13.85 -14.25
N GLN A 202 -3.08 13.77 -15.48
CA GLN A 202 -2.81 12.50 -16.16
C GLN A 202 -1.80 11.64 -15.41
N TYR A 203 -0.73 12.24 -14.93
CA TYR A 203 0.28 11.53 -14.15
C TYR A 203 -0.29 11.05 -12.79
N GLY A 204 -1.14 11.85 -12.14
CA GLY A 204 -1.86 11.43 -10.95
C GLY A 204 -2.73 10.19 -11.20
N ILE A 205 -3.54 10.20 -12.28
CA ILE A 205 -4.37 9.05 -12.67
C ILE A 205 -3.49 7.82 -12.94
N LEU A 206 -2.43 7.98 -13.74
CA LEU A 206 -1.50 6.90 -14.06
C LEU A 206 -0.90 6.27 -12.79
N SER A 207 -0.38 7.10 -11.89
CA SER A 207 0.24 6.65 -10.64
C SER A 207 -0.77 5.93 -9.74
N GLY A 208 -1.98 6.48 -9.58
CA GLY A 208 -3.06 5.85 -8.83
C GLY A 208 -3.50 4.50 -9.40
N LEU A 209 -3.50 4.35 -10.73
CA LEU A 209 -3.86 3.12 -11.43
C LEU A 209 -2.77 2.04 -11.41
N THR A 210 -1.49 2.40 -11.32
CA THR A 210 -0.39 1.44 -11.51
C THR A 210 0.34 1.10 -10.22
N VAL A 211 0.59 2.06 -9.35
CA VAL A 211 1.34 1.85 -8.10
C VAL A 211 0.55 0.99 -7.11
N TYR A 212 1.22 0.12 -6.35
CA TYR A 212 0.57 -0.86 -5.49
C TYR A 212 -0.04 -0.26 -4.22
N ALA A 213 0.71 0.50 -3.45
CA ALA A 213 0.29 0.99 -2.15
C ALA A 213 0.05 2.51 -2.16
N VAL A 214 -0.90 2.99 -1.34
CA VAL A 214 -1.18 4.43 -1.21
C VAL A 214 0.08 5.25 -0.92
N PRO A 215 1.00 4.82 -0.01
CA PRO A 215 2.22 5.56 0.25
C PRO A 215 3.16 5.66 -0.94
N GLN A 216 3.23 4.58 -1.69
CA GLN A 216 4.03 4.56 -2.91
C GLN A 216 3.44 5.51 -3.97
N VAL A 217 2.10 5.66 -4.02
CA VAL A 217 1.48 6.70 -4.86
C VAL A 217 1.90 8.08 -4.39
N LEU A 218 1.91 8.35 -3.09
CA LEU A 218 2.39 9.63 -2.55
C LEU A 218 3.86 9.86 -2.90
N ALA A 219 4.72 8.86 -2.69
CA ALA A 219 6.14 8.96 -3.03
C ALA A 219 6.38 9.23 -4.53
N ALA A 220 5.56 8.65 -5.41
CA ALA A 220 5.64 8.88 -6.84
C ALA A 220 5.08 10.25 -7.27
N THR A 221 4.03 10.76 -6.58
CA THR A 221 3.27 11.92 -7.04
C THR A 221 3.64 13.23 -6.36
N VAL A 222 4.15 13.22 -5.13
CA VAL A 222 4.57 14.44 -4.41
C VAL A 222 5.59 15.26 -5.22
N PRO A 223 6.62 14.66 -5.82
CA PRO A 223 7.56 15.39 -6.69
C PRO A 223 6.91 16.05 -7.92
N ALA A 224 5.79 15.47 -8.39
CA ALA A 224 5.04 15.99 -9.54
C ALA A 224 4.00 17.07 -9.17
N GLY A 225 3.82 17.35 -7.88
CA GLY A 225 3.01 18.44 -7.35
C GLY A 225 1.65 18.02 -6.78
N LEU A 226 0.96 19.01 -6.21
CA LEU A 226 -0.25 18.81 -5.41
C LEU A 226 -1.39 18.15 -6.20
N VAL A 227 -1.63 18.57 -7.44
CA VAL A 227 -2.70 18.02 -8.28
C VAL A 227 -2.47 16.52 -8.52
N SER A 228 -1.26 16.13 -8.90
CA SER A 228 -0.89 14.71 -9.08
C SER A 228 -1.11 13.90 -7.81
N THR A 229 -0.76 14.46 -6.65
CA THR A 229 -0.89 13.81 -5.35
C THR A 229 -2.36 13.58 -4.98
N GLN A 230 -3.20 14.60 -5.13
CA GLN A 230 -4.62 14.51 -4.85
C GLN A 230 -5.33 13.51 -5.74
N VAL A 231 -5.15 13.63 -7.05
CA VAL A 231 -5.77 12.75 -8.05
C VAL A 231 -5.27 11.31 -7.91
N GLY A 232 -3.96 11.12 -7.77
CA GLY A 232 -3.37 9.78 -7.60
C GLY A 232 -3.86 9.08 -6.34
N THR A 233 -3.94 9.80 -5.23
CA THR A 233 -4.48 9.29 -3.97
C THR A 233 -5.94 8.90 -4.12
N LEU A 234 -6.77 9.76 -4.73
CA LEU A 234 -8.17 9.47 -4.98
C LEU A 234 -8.37 8.20 -5.81
N VAL A 235 -7.72 8.13 -6.97
CA VAL A 235 -7.78 6.97 -7.87
C VAL A 235 -7.38 5.69 -7.11
N LYS A 236 -6.32 5.78 -6.31
CA LYS A 236 -5.86 4.64 -5.52
C LYS A 236 -6.87 4.23 -4.45
N LEU A 237 -7.51 5.16 -3.77
CA LEU A 237 -8.54 4.85 -2.77
C LEU A 237 -9.76 4.16 -3.39
N VAL A 238 -10.21 4.60 -4.56
CA VAL A 238 -11.27 3.92 -5.32
C VAL A 238 -10.86 2.47 -5.67
N ARG A 239 -9.62 2.25 -6.12
CA ARG A 239 -9.10 0.89 -6.36
C ARG A 239 -9.11 0.03 -5.09
N VAL A 240 -8.72 0.59 -3.94
CA VAL A 240 -8.74 -0.14 -2.67
C VAL A 240 -10.16 -0.52 -2.26
N LEU A 241 -11.15 0.34 -2.53
CA LEU A 241 -12.56 0.02 -2.28
C LEU A 241 -13.05 -1.16 -3.13
N MET A 242 -12.48 -1.38 -4.32
CA MET A 242 -12.78 -2.57 -5.15
C MET A 242 -12.41 -3.89 -4.47
N LEU A 243 -11.56 -3.87 -3.43
CA LEU A 243 -11.21 -5.06 -2.66
C LEU A 243 -12.47 -5.73 -2.06
N GLY A 244 -13.42 -4.94 -1.56
CA GLY A 244 -14.67 -5.45 -1.00
C GLY A 244 -15.45 -6.34 -1.99
N PRO A 245 -15.89 -5.79 -3.14
CA PRO A 245 -16.58 -6.57 -4.17
C PRO A 245 -15.77 -7.78 -4.67
N VAL A 246 -14.47 -7.64 -4.84
CA VAL A 246 -13.60 -8.73 -5.30
C VAL A 246 -13.52 -9.86 -4.29
N VAL A 247 -13.35 -9.57 -3.00
CA VAL A 247 -13.34 -10.58 -1.92
C VAL A 247 -14.69 -11.29 -1.82
N VAL A 248 -15.80 -10.54 -1.93
CA VAL A 248 -17.14 -11.11 -1.98
C VAL A 248 -17.30 -12.04 -3.20
N GLY A 249 -16.87 -11.58 -4.39
CA GLY A 249 -16.88 -12.40 -5.61
C GLY A 249 -16.12 -13.72 -5.41
N PHE A 250 -14.87 -13.66 -4.91
CA PHE A 250 -14.11 -14.89 -4.63
C PHE A 250 -14.73 -15.74 -3.52
N SER A 251 -15.43 -15.18 -2.55
CA SER A 251 -16.11 -15.96 -1.51
C SER A 251 -17.24 -16.80 -2.04
N LEU A 252 -17.92 -16.34 -3.09
CA LEU A 252 -18.99 -17.10 -3.75
C LEU A 252 -18.42 -18.32 -4.52
N PHE A 253 -17.23 -18.18 -5.11
CA PHE A 253 -16.55 -19.24 -5.86
C PHE A 253 -15.52 -20.01 -5.02
N GLY A 254 -15.21 -19.55 -3.82
CA GLY A 254 -14.11 -20.04 -2.98
C GLY A 254 -14.26 -21.50 -2.55
N ARG A 255 -15.49 -22.03 -2.47
CA ARG A 255 -15.76 -23.45 -2.18
C ARG A 255 -15.19 -24.36 -3.27
N ALA A 256 -15.43 -24.02 -4.52
CA ALA A 256 -14.88 -24.76 -5.66
C ALA A 256 -13.35 -24.70 -5.73
N LEU A 257 -12.75 -23.59 -5.29
CA LEU A 257 -11.30 -23.39 -5.27
C LEU A 257 -10.60 -24.13 -4.13
N ARG A 258 -11.32 -24.36 -3.00
CA ARG A 258 -10.78 -25.10 -1.83
C ARG A 258 -10.90 -26.61 -1.96
N GLY A 259 -11.74 -27.10 -2.86
CA GLY A 259 -12.01 -28.55 -2.99
C GLY A 259 -12.79 -29.13 -1.81
N GLU A 260 -13.50 -28.30 -1.04
CA GLU A 260 -14.27 -28.71 0.13
C GLU A 260 -15.64 -29.25 -0.30
N SER A 261 -15.98 -30.42 0.25
CA SER A 261 -17.34 -31.01 0.14
C SER A 261 -18.35 -30.10 0.86
N ALA A 262 -19.61 -30.13 0.41
CA ALA A 262 -20.66 -29.17 0.78
C ALA A 262 -21.01 -29.07 2.29
N ASP A 263 -20.40 -29.86 3.16
CA ASP A 263 -20.78 -30.03 4.57
C ASP A 263 -19.89 -29.28 5.61
N GLU A 264 -18.82 -28.59 5.18
CA GLU A 264 -18.00 -27.82 6.14
C GLU A 264 -18.48 -26.38 6.27
N ALA A 265 -18.61 -25.98 7.53
CA ALA A 265 -19.26 -24.73 7.96
C ALA A 265 -18.79 -23.47 7.24
N VAL A 266 -19.75 -22.72 6.72
CA VAL A 266 -19.58 -21.36 6.19
C VAL A 266 -18.77 -20.51 7.18
N PRO A 267 -17.63 -19.88 6.77
CA PRO A 267 -16.98 -18.90 7.63
C PRO A 267 -17.99 -17.81 7.97
N LYS A 268 -18.13 -17.55 9.28
CA LYS A 268 -19.05 -16.56 9.87
C LYS A 268 -19.06 -15.29 9.01
N ARG A 269 -20.28 -14.83 8.68
CA ARG A 269 -20.63 -13.62 7.91
C ARG A 269 -19.49 -12.62 7.81
N LEU A 270 -18.96 -12.46 6.59
CA LEU A 270 -18.05 -11.37 6.26
C LEU A 270 -18.80 -10.06 6.52
N SER A 271 -18.50 -9.38 7.60
CA SER A 271 -19.05 -8.07 7.85
C SER A 271 -18.50 -7.12 6.80
N LEU A 272 -19.37 -6.51 5.99
CA LEU A 272 -19.01 -5.51 4.98
C LEU A 272 -18.15 -4.38 5.60
N PHE A 273 -18.37 -4.04 6.86
CA PHE A 273 -17.56 -3.08 7.61
C PHE A 273 -16.11 -3.52 7.86
N ARG A 274 -15.80 -4.83 7.81
CA ARG A 274 -14.42 -5.33 7.87
C ARG A 274 -13.68 -5.26 6.54
N LEU A 275 -14.40 -5.06 5.44
CA LEU A 275 -13.83 -4.97 4.10
C LEU A 275 -13.37 -3.56 3.74
N VAL A 276 -13.92 -2.53 4.39
CA VAL A 276 -13.47 -1.14 4.21
C VAL A 276 -12.45 -0.80 5.30
N PRO A 277 -11.19 -0.56 4.96
CA PRO A 277 -10.17 -0.16 5.92
C PRO A 277 -10.57 1.14 6.64
N TRP A 278 -10.38 1.18 7.95
CA TRP A 278 -10.80 2.30 8.82
C TRP A 278 -10.22 3.65 8.38
N PHE A 279 -8.99 3.66 7.87
CA PHE A 279 -8.33 4.90 7.43
C PHE A 279 -8.99 5.52 6.19
N ILE A 280 -9.65 4.72 5.34
CA ILE A 280 -10.43 5.22 4.20
C ILE A 280 -11.66 5.98 4.71
N LEU A 281 -12.36 5.43 5.71
CA LEU A 281 -13.47 6.12 6.34
C LEU A 281 -13.01 7.44 6.98
N GLY A 282 -11.86 7.42 7.67
CA GLY A 282 -11.23 8.61 8.23
C GLY A 282 -10.85 9.63 7.15
N PHE A 283 -10.25 9.19 6.04
CA PHE A 283 -9.94 10.05 4.89
C PHE A 283 -11.20 10.72 4.32
N LEU A 284 -12.25 9.95 4.08
CA LEU A 284 -13.53 10.46 3.56
C LEU A 284 -14.18 11.43 4.56
N ALA A 285 -14.09 11.14 5.86
CA ALA A 285 -14.60 12.05 6.90
C ALA A 285 -13.84 13.40 6.89
N PHE A 286 -12.50 13.38 6.83
CA PHE A 286 -11.71 14.61 6.73
C PHE A 286 -11.98 15.38 5.42
N ALA A 287 -12.13 14.67 4.30
CA ALA A 287 -12.48 15.29 3.02
C ALA A 287 -13.90 15.90 3.06
N ALA A 288 -14.87 15.25 3.74
CA ALA A 288 -16.20 15.79 3.97
C ALA A 288 -16.15 17.06 4.84
N LEU A 289 -15.44 17.00 5.97
CA LEU A 289 -15.27 18.16 6.85
C LEU A 289 -14.63 19.34 6.11
N ARG A 290 -13.64 19.07 5.23
CA ARG A 290 -13.03 20.10 4.39
C ARG A 290 -14.01 20.68 3.38
N SER A 291 -14.81 19.83 2.75
CA SER A 291 -15.80 20.25 1.75
C SER A 291 -16.97 21.04 2.35
N LEU A 292 -17.27 20.82 3.64
CA LEU A 292 -18.26 21.56 4.41
C LEU A 292 -17.69 22.83 5.07
N GLU A 293 -16.42 23.18 4.74
CA GLU A 293 -15.69 24.33 5.31
C GLU A 293 -15.54 24.29 6.84
N LEU A 294 -15.72 23.12 7.45
CA LEU A 294 -15.58 22.91 8.89
C LEU A 294 -14.12 22.83 9.35
N VAL A 295 -13.17 22.61 8.42
CA VAL A 295 -11.72 22.64 8.70
C VAL A 295 -11.21 24.05 8.40
N PRO A 296 -10.74 24.81 9.40
CA PRO A 296 -10.16 26.14 9.19
C PRO A 296 -8.92 26.05 8.26
N ASP A 297 -8.79 27.01 7.35
CA ASP A 297 -7.63 27.05 6.43
C ASP A 297 -6.29 27.05 7.16
N ALA A 298 -6.22 27.71 8.31
CA ALA A 298 -5.03 27.71 9.17
C ALA A 298 -4.61 26.31 9.67
N ALA A 299 -5.55 25.36 9.78
CA ALA A 299 -5.28 24.00 10.24
C ALA A 299 -4.76 23.08 9.10
N ILE A 300 -5.00 23.44 7.85
CA ILE A 300 -4.63 22.58 6.70
C ILE A 300 -3.10 22.42 6.59
N ALA A 301 -2.36 23.53 6.66
CA ALA A 301 -0.92 23.50 6.53
C ALA A 301 -0.23 22.64 7.62
N PRO A 302 -0.55 22.77 8.93
CA PRO A 302 0.02 21.89 9.95
C PRO A 302 -0.43 20.44 9.79
N ILE A 303 -1.69 20.15 9.42
CA ILE A 303 -2.16 18.79 9.19
C ILE A 303 -1.38 18.14 8.03
N THR A 304 -1.22 18.86 6.93
CA THR A 304 -0.49 18.35 5.76
C THR A 304 1.00 18.13 6.06
N LYS A 305 1.64 19.01 6.86
CA LYS A 305 3.02 18.81 7.31
C LYS A 305 3.17 17.56 8.18
N ILE A 306 2.25 17.34 9.11
CA ILE A 306 2.24 16.13 9.95
C ILE A 306 2.05 14.88 9.07
N ALA A 307 1.08 14.90 8.16
CA ALA A 307 0.83 13.81 7.23
C ALA A 307 2.07 13.53 6.36
N GLY A 308 2.71 14.56 5.83
CA GLY A 308 3.95 14.44 5.06
C GLY A 308 5.08 13.78 5.87
N PHE A 309 5.33 14.24 7.10
CA PHE A 309 6.34 13.65 7.98
C PHE A 309 6.05 12.16 8.28
N LEU A 310 4.81 11.83 8.65
CA LEU A 310 4.40 10.45 8.88
C LEU A 310 4.56 9.58 7.62
N THR A 311 4.35 10.17 6.44
CA THR A 311 4.56 9.48 5.16
C THR A 311 6.04 9.16 4.96
N VAL A 312 6.96 10.09 5.23
CA VAL A 312 8.42 9.83 5.13
C VAL A 312 8.84 8.72 6.09
N VAL A 313 8.35 8.73 7.34
CA VAL A 313 8.61 7.66 8.33
C VAL A 313 8.12 6.31 7.82
N SER A 314 6.95 6.30 7.20
CA SER A 314 6.36 5.08 6.63
C SER A 314 7.13 4.58 5.40
N MET A 315 7.69 5.50 4.59
CA MET A 315 8.57 5.14 3.47
C MET A 315 9.87 4.50 3.94
N ALA A 316 10.51 5.05 4.97
CA ALA A 316 11.68 4.45 5.60
C ALA A 316 11.36 3.02 6.10
N ALA A 317 10.20 2.85 6.75
CA ALA A 317 9.75 1.56 7.25
C ALA A 317 9.46 0.56 6.12
N LEU A 318 8.83 1.00 5.04
CA LEU A 318 8.58 0.18 3.85
C LEU A 318 9.89 -0.27 3.21
N GLY A 319 10.86 0.66 3.06
CA GLY A 319 12.20 0.32 2.58
C GLY A 319 12.86 -0.75 3.44
N LEU A 320 12.82 -0.60 4.78
CA LEU A 320 13.33 -1.59 5.73
C LEU A 320 12.61 -2.96 5.66
N GLY A 321 11.43 -3.01 5.06
CA GLY A 321 10.69 -4.25 4.77
C GLY A 321 11.08 -4.91 3.45
N VAL A 322 11.80 -4.22 2.56
CA VAL A 322 12.13 -4.70 1.21
C VAL A 322 13.52 -5.31 1.17
N ASP A 323 13.58 -6.62 0.93
CA ASP A 323 14.83 -7.35 0.67
C ASP A 323 14.97 -7.61 -0.83
N VAL A 324 15.86 -6.87 -1.50
CA VAL A 324 16.08 -7.00 -2.94
C VAL A 324 16.62 -8.37 -3.35
N ARG A 325 17.27 -9.09 -2.42
CA ARG A 325 17.80 -10.45 -2.67
C ARG A 325 16.71 -11.49 -2.92
N VAL A 326 15.48 -11.20 -2.49
CA VAL A 326 14.32 -12.08 -2.69
C VAL A 326 14.00 -12.26 -4.17
N LEU A 327 14.25 -11.26 -5.03
CA LEU A 327 14.05 -11.41 -6.48
C LEU A 327 14.84 -12.58 -7.08
N GLY A 328 16.04 -12.83 -6.55
CA GLY A 328 16.87 -13.94 -7.00
C GLY A 328 16.45 -15.33 -6.46
N ARG A 329 15.59 -15.36 -5.42
CA ARG A 329 15.17 -16.61 -4.76
C ARG A 329 13.79 -17.07 -5.24
N VAL A 330 12.95 -16.18 -5.73
CA VAL A 330 11.62 -16.52 -6.23
C VAL A 330 11.72 -16.92 -7.71
N GLY A 331 11.04 -18.01 -8.08
CA GLY A 331 11.19 -18.64 -9.40
C GLY A 331 10.91 -17.68 -10.57
N GLY A 332 11.65 -17.82 -11.65
CA GLY A 332 11.56 -16.97 -12.85
C GLY A 332 10.15 -16.85 -13.44
N LYS A 333 9.30 -17.88 -13.30
CA LYS A 333 7.90 -17.84 -13.76
C LYS A 333 7.05 -16.85 -12.99
N VAL A 334 7.23 -16.75 -11.67
CA VAL A 334 6.49 -15.79 -10.83
C VAL A 334 6.94 -14.37 -11.15
N THR A 335 8.27 -14.16 -11.26
CA THR A 335 8.84 -12.87 -11.70
C THR A 335 8.25 -12.42 -13.04
N ALA A 336 8.27 -13.30 -14.03
CA ALA A 336 7.71 -13.02 -15.35
C ALA A 336 6.22 -12.70 -15.29
N ALA A 337 5.43 -13.48 -14.54
CA ALA A 337 3.99 -13.27 -14.41
C ALA A 337 3.67 -11.90 -13.81
N VAL A 338 4.33 -11.55 -12.70
CA VAL A 338 4.07 -10.28 -12.00
C VAL A 338 4.53 -9.10 -12.86
N THR A 339 5.72 -9.17 -13.46
CA THR A 339 6.27 -8.10 -14.30
C THR A 339 5.43 -7.89 -15.56
N LEU A 340 5.07 -8.96 -16.30
CA LEU A 340 4.23 -8.84 -17.49
C LEU A 340 2.84 -8.29 -17.15
N SER A 341 2.25 -8.73 -16.04
CA SER A 341 0.95 -8.22 -15.57
C SER A 341 1.03 -6.74 -15.19
N LEU A 342 2.14 -6.30 -14.57
CA LEU A 342 2.35 -4.90 -14.22
C LEU A 342 2.57 -4.03 -15.48
N LEU A 343 3.35 -4.51 -16.43
CA LEU A 343 3.54 -3.81 -17.71
C LEU A 343 2.24 -3.68 -18.48
N LEU A 344 1.42 -4.74 -18.50
CA LEU A 344 0.11 -4.67 -19.13
C LEU A 344 -0.81 -3.68 -18.41
N LEU A 345 -0.83 -3.68 -17.07
CA LEU A 345 -1.58 -2.70 -16.30
C LEU A 345 -1.10 -1.27 -16.59
N LEU A 346 0.21 -1.05 -16.73
CA LEU A 346 0.78 0.23 -17.09
C LEU A 346 0.31 0.67 -18.49
N LEU A 347 0.35 -0.22 -19.47
CA LEU A 347 -0.11 0.07 -20.83
C LEU A 347 -1.62 0.39 -20.88
N MET A 348 -2.44 -0.39 -20.19
CA MET A 348 -3.89 -0.11 -20.09
C MET A 348 -4.15 1.24 -19.42
N SER A 349 -3.39 1.56 -18.36
CA SER A 349 -3.50 2.82 -17.64
C SER A 349 -3.06 4.02 -18.49
N LEU A 350 -2.00 3.87 -19.29
CA LEU A 350 -1.57 4.88 -20.25
C LEU A 350 -2.66 5.12 -21.34
N GLY A 351 -3.26 4.04 -21.86
CA GLY A 351 -4.39 4.17 -22.77
C GLY A 351 -5.57 4.92 -22.15
N ALA A 352 -5.91 4.61 -20.90
CA ALA A 352 -7.01 5.26 -20.20
C ALA A 352 -6.74 6.74 -19.88
N VAL A 353 -5.50 7.11 -19.58
CA VAL A 353 -5.12 8.50 -19.28
C VAL A 353 -5.40 9.44 -20.45
N HIS A 354 -5.32 8.95 -21.69
CA HIS A 354 -5.66 9.75 -22.88
C HIS A 354 -7.15 10.09 -22.97
N LEU A 355 -8.04 9.38 -22.25
CA LEU A 355 -9.46 9.74 -22.16
C LEU A 355 -9.70 10.98 -21.29
N PHE A 356 -8.69 11.42 -20.54
CA PHE A 356 -8.73 12.57 -19.62
C PHE A 356 -7.74 13.67 -20.05
N ALA A 357 -7.40 13.70 -21.32
CA ALA A 357 -6.53 14.69 -21.94
C ALA A 357 -7.24 16.02 -22.19
#